data_927bbf02a5712422f3542a45303a8afd
#
_entry.id   927bbf02a5712422f3542a45303a8afd
#
_cell.length_a   1.000
_cell.length_b   1.000
_cell.length_c   1.000
_cell.angle_alpha   90.00
_cell.angle_beta   90.00
_cell.angle_gamma   90.00
#
_symmetry.space_group_name_H-M   'P 1'
#
loop_
_entity.id
_entity.type
_entity.pdbx_description
1 polymer ?
#
loop_
_entity_poly.entity_id
_entity_poly.type
_entity_poly.pdbx_seq_one_letter_code
_entity_poly.pdbx_strand_id
1 'polypeptide(L)'
;NVEKYSNAQYFHWDNDFKKFLKLYVYLTDVDENSGPHIFIPGTHKKKLFDHKLCRLYSDDQIYSSYKDIKKFIGKAGSLFFVDSYGIHKGDTPKSRSRLLLNVHYGAGKILYSEDDIYFKRK
;
A
#
# COMPACT_ATOMS: atom_id res chain seq x y z
N ASN A 1 14.81 -20.16 10.89
CA ASN A 1 13.44 -19.63 10.71
C ASN A 1 13.48 -18.66 9.54
N VAL A 2 13.00 -19.12 8.39
CA VAL A 2 12.76 -18.21 7.26
C VAL A 2 11.50 -17.43 7.64
N GLU A 3 11.63 -16.14 7.96
CA GLU A 3 10.47 -15.27 8.16
C GLU A 3 9.67 -15.26 6.85
N LYS A 4 8.46 -15.76 6.94
CA LYS A 4 7.54 -15.81 5.82
C LYS A 4 7.04 -14.38 5.59
N TYR A 5 7.58 -13.69 4.59
CA TYR A 5 7.08 -12.38 4.20
C TYR A 5 5.57 -12.45 3.93
N SER A 6 4.82 -11.50 4.47
CA SER A 6 3.42 -11.36 4.10
C SER A 6 3.33 -10.80 2.67
N ASN A 7 2.25 -11.08 1.96
CA ASN A 7 2.03 -10.54 0.60
C ASN A 7 2.15 -9.00 0.54
N ALA A 8 1.86 -8.31 1.63
CA ALA A 8 1.97 -6.86 1.74
C ALA A 8 3.42 -6.33 1.72
N GLN A 9 4.42 -7.19 1.91
CA GLN A 9 5.85 -6.84 1.86
C GLN A 9 6.47 -6.99 0.46
N TYR A 10 5.76 -7.63 -0.48
CA TYR A 10 6.10 -7.59 -1.90
C TYR A 10 5.47 -6.38 -2.57
N PHE A 11 6.11 -5.84 -3.60
CA PHE A 11 5.43 -4.86 -4.44
C PHE A 11 4.20 -5.50 -5.08
N HIS A 12 3.06 -4.85 -4.91
CA HIS A 12 1.78 -5.32 -5.42
C HIS A 12 0.86 -4.15 -5.74
N TRP A 13 -0.28 -4.43 -6.31
CA TRP A 13 -1.38 -3.51 -6.47
C TRP A 13 -2.66 -4.18 -5.96
N ASP A 14 -3.56 -3.40 -5.40
CA ASP A 14 -4.84 -3.87 -4.90
C ASP A 14 -5.90 -3.85 -5.99
N ASN A 15 -6.80 -4.83 -5.93
CA ASN A 15 -7.95 -4.93 -6.83
C ASN A 15 -9.24 -5.11 -6.02
N ASP A 16 -9.43 -4.26 -5.01
CA ASP A 16 -10.49 -4.44 -4.03
C ASP A 16 -11.85 -3.98 -4.59
N PHE A 17 -11.85 -2.97 -5.48
CA PHE A 17 -13.02 -2.49 -6.21
C PHE A 17 -12.60 -1.57 -7.37
N LYS A 18 -13.58 -1.17 -8.24
CA LYS A 18 -13.30 -0.29 -9.41
C LYS A 18 -12.79 1.10 -9.03
N LYS A 19 -13.24 1.62 -7.86
CA LYS A 19 -12.80 2.92 -7.33
C LYS A 19 -12.71 2.81 -5.81
N PHE A 20 -11.52 2.93 -5.29
CA PHE A 20 -11.25 2.89 -3.86
C PHE A 20 -10.03 3.75 -3.52
N LEU A 21 -9.94 4.13 -2.26
CA LEU A 21 -8.86 4.95 -1.73
C LEU A 21 -8.55 4.48 -0.30
N LYS A 22 -7.31 4.43 0.08
CA LYS A 22 -6.88 4.12 1.44
C LYS A 22 -6.31 5.36 2.11
N LEU A 23 -6.75 5.63 3.34
CA LEU A 23 -6.11 6.57 4.24
C LEU A 23 -5.23 5.77 5.20
N TYR A 24 -3.96 6.13 5.25
CA TYR A 24 -3.02 5.62 6.24
C TYR A 24 -2.71 6.69 7.28
N VAL A 25 -2.68 6.30 8.54
CA VAL A 25 -2.27 7.15 9.66
C VAL A 25 -1.20 6.41 10.44
N TYR A 26 -0.02 7.00 10.56
CA TYR A 26 1.04 6.45 11.41
C TYR A 26 0.72 6.72 12.88
N LEU A 27 0.59 5.67 13.66
CA LEU A 27 0.37 5.75 15.11
C LEU A 27 1.68 5.74 15.91
N THR A 28 2.79 5.45 15.24
CA THR A 28 4.16 5.54 15.75
C THR A 28 5.02 6.35 14.77
N ASP A 29 6.17 6.83 15.24
CA ASP A 29 7.18 7.41 14.35
C ASP A 29 7.66 6.36 13.34
N VAL A 30 7.78 6.74 12.08
CA VAL A 30 8.23 5.88 10.98
C VAL A 30 9.42 6.51 10.28
N ASP A 31 10.54 5.82 10.29
CA ASP A 31 11.77 6.12 9.57
C ASP A 31 12.10 5.04 8.53
N GLU A 32 13.25 5.13 7.88
CA GLU A 32 13.74 4.18 6.87
C GLU A 32 13.87 2.74 7.40
N ASN A 33 14.00 2.55 8.72
CA ASN A 33 14.21 1.24 9.36
C ASN A 33 12.95 0.67 10.00
N SER A 34 11.86 1.42 9.97
CA SER A 34 10.58 1.04 10.59
C SER A 34 9.62 0.36 9.62
N GLY A 35 10.09 0.04 8.40
CA GLY A 35 9.26 -0.54 7.34
C GLY A 35 8.26 0.46 6.75
N PRO A 36 8.70 1.60 6.19
CA PRO A 36 7.80 2.62 5.65
C PRO A 36 6.93 2.09 4.51
N HIS A 37 5.81 2.76 4.24
CA HIS A 37 5.04 2.52 3.03
C HIS A 37 5.82 3.03 1.82
N ILE A 38 5.89 2.22 0.76
CA ILE A 38 6.54 2.55 -0.51
C ILE A 38 5.49 2.56 -1.61
N PHE A 39 5.52 3.57 -2.46
CA PHE A 39 4.59 3.75 -3.57
C PHE A 39 5.31 4.19 -4.84
N ILE A 40 4.86 3.69 -5.97
CA ILE A 40 5.38 4.05 -7.29
C ILE A 40 4.40 5.01 -7.96
N PRO A 41 4.71 6.32 -8.01
CA PRO A 41 3.82 7.33 -8.60
C PRO A 41 3.44 7.03 -10.04
N GLY A 42 2.20 7.35 -10.40
CA GLY A 42 1.69 7.17 -11.77
C GLY A 42 1.21 5.75 -12.11
N THR A 43 1.59 4.72 -11.35
CA THR A 43 1.24 3.33 -11.66
C THR A 43 -0.23 2.97 -11.41
N HIS A 44 -0.99 3.82 -10.73
CA HIS A 44 -2.46 3.72 -10.67
C HIS A 44 -3.10 3.98 -12.04
N LYS A 45 -2.45 4.76 -12.92
CA LYS A 45 -2.90 5.05 -14.29
C LYS A 45 -2.32 4.08 -15.31
N LYS A 46 -1.02 3.82 -15.22
CA LYS A 46 -0.30 2.95 -16.16
C LYS A 46 0.80 2.17 -15.45
N LYS A 47 0.78 0.86 -15.61
CA LYS A 47 1.84 -0.05 -15.16
C LYS A 47 2.69 -0.47 -16.36
N LEU A 48 4.02 -0.60 -16.17
CA LEU A 48 4.94 -1.04 -17.22
C LEU A 48 4.79 -2.54 -17.51
N PHE A 49 4.36 -3.32 -16.52
CA PHE A 49 4.17 -4.77 -16.65
C PHE A 49 2.71 -5.11 -16.91
N ASP A 50 2.45 -6.27 -17.50
CA ASP A 50 1.09 -6.77 -17.66
C ASP A 50 0.49 -7.12 -16.29
N HIS A 51 -0.25 -6.17 -15.75
CA HIS A 51 -0.92 -6.29 -14.46
C HIS A 51 -2.10 -7.28 -14.45
N LYS A 52 -2.57 -7.73 -15.61
CA LYS A 52 -3.64 -8.73 -15.70
C LYS A 52 -3.13 -10.13 -15.33
N LEU A 53 -1.85 -10.40 -15.58
CA LEU A 53 -1.22 -11.69 -15.35
C LEU A 53 -0.52 -11.77 -13.99
N CYS A 54 -0.06 -10.64 -13.44
CA CYS A 54 0.71 -10.64 -12.21
C CYS A 54 0.32 -9.47 -11.30
N ARG A 55 0.09 -9.77 -10.02
CA ARG A 55 -0.17 -8.74 -8.99
C ARG A 55 1.02 -8.49 -8.08
N LEU A 56 2.01 -9.40 -8.07
CA LEU A 56 3.20 -9.33 -7.21
C LEU A 56 4.42 -9.11 -8.08
N TYR A 57 5.31 -8.25 -7.64
CA TYR A 57 6.55 -7.92 -8.33
C TYR A 57 7.72 -8.05 -7.35
N SER A 58 8.86 -8.51 -7.85
CA SER A 58 10.09 -8.53 -7.06
C SER A 58 10.65 -7.11 -6.90
N ASP A 59 11.46 -6.92 -5.89
CA ASP A 59 12.19 -5.66 -5.66
C ASP A 59 13.07 -5.32 -6.88
N ASP A 60 13.78 -6.30 -7.43
CA ASP A 60 14.65 -6.10 -8.60
C ASP A 60 13.85 -5.63 -9.82
N GLN A 61 12.69 -6.22 -10.09
CA GLN A 61 11.81 -5.77 -11.18
C GLN A 61 11.40 -4.30 -11.02
N ILE A 62 11.04 -3.89 -9.82
CA ILE A 62 10.58 -2.53 -9.56
C ILE A 62 11.74 -1.54 -9.58
N TYR A 63 12.81 -1.79 -8.84
CA TYR A 63 13.93 -0.85 -8.74
C TYR A 63 14.72 -0.70 -10.05
N SER A 64 14.73 -1.71 -10.92
CA SER A 64 15.33 -1.59 -12.26
C SER A 64 14.46 -0.83 -13.27
N SER A 65 13.14 -0.84 -13.09
CA SER A 65 12.18 -0.33 -14.09
C SER A 65 11.60 1.04 -13.76
N TYR A 66 11.53 1.41 -12.48
CA TYR A 66 10.95 2.67 -12.02
C TYR A 66 12.00 3.52 -11.31
N LYS A 67 12.12 4.77 -11.73
CA LYS A 67 13.07 5.74 -11.15
C LYS A 67 12.44 6.55 -10.01
N ASP A 68 11.16 6.90 -10.15
CA ASP A 68 10.44 7.66 -9.12
C ASP A 68 9.76 6.72 -8.15
N ILE A 69 10.36 6.57 -6.97
CA ILE A 69 9.89 5.71 -5.89
C ILE A 69 9.77 6.54 -4.63
N LYS A 70 8.58 6.58 -4.04
CA LYS A 70 8.31 7.36 -2.83
C LYS A 70 8.25 6.45 -1.61
N LYS A 71 9.03 6.80 -0.59
CA LYS A 71 8.92 6.25 0.75
C LYS A 71 8.24 7.25 1.66
N PHE A 72 7.25 6.81 2.38
CA PHE A 72 6.51 7.64 3.32
C PHE A 72 7.12 7.46 4.72
N ILE A 73 7.87 8.45 5.16
CA ILE A 73 8.41 8.54 6.52
C ILE A 73 7.75 9.70 7.24
N GLY A 74 7.65 9.65 8.56
CA GLY A 74 7.01 10.72 9.32
C GLY A 74 6.84 10.38 10.80
N LYS A 75 6.43 11.40 11.55
CA LYS A 75 6.10 11.27 12.96
C LYS A 75 4.74 10.60 13.18
N ALA A 76 4.50 10.09 14.37
CA ALA A 76 3.17 9.68 14.81
C ALA A 76 2.15 10.79 14.51
N GLY A 77 1.00 10.43 13.97
CA GLY A 77 -0.01 11.37 13.48
C GLY A 77 0.15 11.78 12.01
N SER A 78 1.26 11.44 11.35
CA SER A 78 1.37 11.64 9.90
C SER A 78 0.32 10.80 9.17
N LEU A 79 -0.36 11.44 8.21
CA LEU A 79 -1.41 10.78 7.41
C LEU A 79 -1.18 11.04 5.91
N PHE A 80 -1.60 10.09 5.09
CA PHE A 80 -1.53 10.19 3.64
C PHE A 80 -2.59 9.31 2.97
N PHE A 81 -3.07 9.77 1.82
CA PHE A 81 -3.97 8.99 0.99
C PHE A 81 -3.20 8.24 -0.09
N VAL A 82 -3.63 7.01 -0.35
CA VAL A 82 -3.04 6.15 -1.38
C VAL A 82 -4.14 5.57 -2.27
N ASP A 83 -4.03 5.80 -3.57
CA ASP A 83 -4.72 4.99 -4.56
C ASP A 83 -3.94 3.68 -4.72
N SER A 84 -4.30 2.68 -3.93
CA SER A 84 -3.57 1.41 -3.86
C SER A 84 -3.81 0.48 -5.06
N TYR A 85 -4.55 0.92 -6.08
CA TYR A 85 -4.47 0.33 -7.42
C TYR A 85 -3.10 0.59 -8.07
N GLY A 86 -2.34 1.61 -7.63
CA GLY A 86 -0.93 1.82 -7.92
C GLY A 86 -0.04 0.78 -7.24
N ILE A 87 1.14 0.55 -7.82
CA ILE A 87 2.12 -0.39 -7.26
C ILE A 87 2.69 0.17 -5.96
N HIS A 88 2.61 -0.63 -4.91
CA HIS A 88 3.06 -0.26 -3.58
C HIS A 88 3.49 -1.48 -2.76
N LYS A 89 4.15 -1.24 -1.62
CA LYS A 89 4.39 -2.25 -0.57
C LYS A 89 4.54 -1.61 0.81
N GLY A 90 4.40 -2.39 1.86
CA GLY A 90 4.97 -2.09 3.15
C GLY A 90 6.41 -2.61 3.18
N ASP A 91 7.40 -1.75 3.40
CA ASP A 91 8.78 -2.21 3.50
C ASP A 91 8.98 -3.10 4.75
N THR A 92 9.97 -3.98 4.70
CA THR A 92 10.28 -4.86 5.83
C THR A 92 10.96 -4.05 6.93
N PRO A 93 10.44 -4.08 8.18
CA PRO A 93 11.10 -3.43 9.30
C PRO A 93 12.49 -4.03 9.55
N LYS A 94 13.50 -3.20 9.79
CA LYS A 94 14.87 -3.62 10.08
C LYS A 94 15.22 -3.57 11.56
N SER A 95 14.74 -2.56 12.28
CA SER A 95 15.08 -2.34 13.69
C SER A 95 13.85 -2.19 14.59
N ARG A 96 12.77 -1.64 14.09
CA ARG A 96 11.51 -1.46 14.82
C ARG A 96 10.32 -1.48 13.87
N SER A 97 9.20 -2.01 14.34
CA SER A 97 7.96 -2.05 13.58
C SER A 97 7.19 -0.73 13.72
N ARG A 98 6.41 -0.37 12.69
CA ARG A 98 5.43 0.69 12.76
C ARG A 98 4.07 0.15 13.21
N LEU A 99 3.29 1.01 13.86
CA LEU A 99 1.86 0.84 14.03
C LEU A 99 1.13 1.78 13.07
N LEU A 100 0.23 1.21 12.27
CA LEU A 100 -0.44 1.88 11.17
C LEU A 100 -1.96 1.64 11.27
N LEU A 101 -2.74 2.72 11.26
CA LEU A 101 -4.18 2.66 11.00
C LEU A 101 -4.40 2.76 9.48
N ASN A 102 -5.20 1.84 8.94
CA ASN A 102 -5.62 1.86 7.55
C ASN A 102 -7.15 1.97 7.49
N VAL A 103 -7.64 3.02 6.84
CA VAL A 103 -9.07 3.20 6.55
C VAL A 103 -9.28 3.06 5.06
N HIS A 104 -10.18 2.17 4.67
CA HIS A 104 -10.45 1.84 3.29
C HIS A 104 -11.78 2.45 2.86
N TYR A 105 -11.76 3.29 1.83
CA TYR A 105 -12.93 3.92 1.22
C TYR A 105 -13.19 3.29 -0.14
N GLY A 106 -14.34 2.69 -0.33
CA GLY A 106 -14.78 2.14 -1.62
C GLY A 106 -16.03 2.84 -2.13
N ALA A 107 -16.16 2.99 -3.46
CA ALA A 107 -17.38 3.49 -4.10
C ALA A 107 -18.53 2.44 -4.13
N GLY A 108 -18.31 1.26 -3.57
CA GLY A 108 -19.24 0.14 -3.43
C GLY A 108 -18.70 -0.86 -2.42
N LYS A 109 -19.34 -2.03 -2.33
CA LYS A 109 -18.93 -3.08 -1.39
C LYS A 109 -17.49 -3.52 -1.63
N ILE A 110 -16.68 -3.49 -0.58
CA ILE A 110 -15.32 -3.99 -0.60
C ILE A 110 -15.37 -5.52 -0.44
N LEU A 111 -14.82 -6.26 -1.41
CA LEU A 111 -15.01 -7.71 -1.53
C LEU A 111 -14.49 -8.53 -0.34
N TYR A 112 -13.58 -7.97 0.45
CA TYR A 112 -12.93 -8.65 1.57
C TYR A 112 -13.24 -8.05 2.94
N SER A 113 -14.22 -7.13 3.01
CA SER A 113 -14.68 -6.57 4.28
C SER A 113 -15.90 -7.34 4.77
N GLU A 114 -15.83 -7.86 5.98
CA GLU A 114 -16.96 -8.51 6.66
C GLU A 114 -17.89 -7.47 7.29
N ASP A 115 -17.37 -6.30 7.66
CA ASP A 115 -18.08 -5.23 8.37
C ASP A 115 -18.01 -3.89 7.62
N ASP A 116 -18.81 -3.74 6.58
CA ASP A 116 -18.91 -2.47 5.86
C ASP A 116 -19.81 -1.47 6.59
N ILE A 117 -19.29 -0.29 6.91
CA ILE A 117 -20.10 0.83 7.39
C ILE A 117 -20.60 1.62 6.18
N TYR A 118 -21.92 1.60 5.96
CA TYR A 118 -22.56 2.33 4.88
C TYR A 118 -23.18 3.64 5.40
N PHE A 119 -22.80 4.75 4.78
CA PHE A 119 -23.49 6.01 4.97
C PHE A 119 -24.61 6.14 3.94
N LYS A 120 -25.87 6.03 4.37
CA LYS A 120 -26.98 6.38 3.50
C LYS A 120 -27.01 7.90 3.34
N ARG A 121 -26.99 8.40 2.11
CA ARG A 121 -27.37 9.80 1.86
C ARG A 121 -28.84 9.97 2.24
N LYS A 122 -29.13 10.97 3.07
CA LYS A 122 -30.51 11.45 3.33
C LYS A 122 -31.04 12.16 2.11
#